data_cb53f6497f6ec3fb0147b863abba0a7a
#
_entry.id   cb53f6497f6ec3fb0147b863abba0a7a
#
_cell.length_a   1.000
_cell.length_b   1.000
_cell.length_c   1.000
_cell.angle_alpha   90.00
_cell.angle_beta   90.00
_cell.angle_gamma   90.00
#
_symmetry.space_group_name_H-M   'P 1'
#
loop_
_entity.id
_entity.type
_entity.pdbx_description
1 polymer ?
#
loop_
_entity_poly.entity_id
_entity_poly.type
_entity_poly.pdbx_seq_one_letter_code
_entity_poly.pdbx_strand_id
1 'polypeptide(L)'
;MAELKGFGEKTQEKILSGIKNREIYAARHLWWKARKVADRILPGLQDLPQVERVEAAGSLRRGMETVGDLDFLVASSDPGPVMDWFTNMDGIAEVTAHGDTKSSVRFEGGMQADLRVVPSEQFFFALHHFTGSKDHNVRMRQKALSLGMSLSEWGLRPEEEKDSSRKAGPVEAHSEKDIFDALGLQYVPPALREGMGEVEAAEKNELPELLEYSDLMGCFHNHTTASDGRNTLDEMTAEADARGWEYLGIAYHSKSSFQAN
;
A
#
# COMPACT_ATOMS: atom_id res chain seq x y z
N MET A 1 -28.56 -6.40 -24.29
CA MET A 1 -27.85 -5.18 -23.89
C MET A 1 -27.26 -4.47 -25.11
N ALA A 2 -26.63 -5.18 -26.04
CA ALA A 2 -26.01 -4.54 -27.22
C ALA A 2 -26.99 -3.70 -28.08
N GLU A 3 -28.30 -3.96 -27.99
CA GLU A 3 -29.37 -3.23 -28.69
C GLU A 3 -29.79 -1.91 -27.99
N LEU A 4 -29.31 -1.67 -26.75
CA LEU A 4 -29.61 -0.45 -26.01
C LEU A 4 -28.66 0.67 -26.45
N LYS A 5 -29.22 1.86 -26.65
CA LYS A 5 -28.43 3.05 -27.02
C LYS A 5 -27.30 3.31 -26.02
N GLY A 6 -26.06 3.27 -26.49
CA GLY A 6 -24.85 3.43 -25.67
C GLY A 6 -24.20 2.11 -25.23
N PHE A 7 -24.79 0.94 -25.55
CA PHE A 7 -24.22 -0.37 -25.25
C PHE A 7 -23.87 -1.10 -26.54
N GLY A 8 -22.58 -1.20 -26.85
CA GLY A 8 -22.09 -2.03 -27.96
C GLY A 8 -21.76 -3.46 -27.49
N GLU A 9 -21.48 -4.36 -28.44
CA GLU A 9 -21.12 -5.76 -28.19
C GLU A 9 -19.94 -5.88 -27.20
N LYS A 10 -18.89 -5.08 -27.37
CA LYS A 10 -17.73 -5.05 -26.44
C LYS A 10 -18.11 -4.68 -25.00
N THR A 11 -19.08 -3.79 -24.82
CA THR A 11 -19.58 -3.40 -23.50
C THR A 11 -20.37 -4.54 -22.87
N GLN A 12 -21.20 -5.22 -23.68
CA GLN A 12 -21.95 -6.40 -23.25
C GLN A 12 -21.00 -7.52 -22.81
N GLU A 13 -19.97 -7.85 -23.60
CA GLU A 13 -18.97 -8.86 -23.26
C GLU A 13 -18.22 -8.55 -21.97
N LYS A 14 -17.80 -7.29 -21.78
CA LYS A 14 -17.18 -6.84 -20.52
C LYS A 14 -18.09 -7.03 -19.31
N ILE A 15 -19.37 -6.69 -19.44
CA ILE A 15 -20.35 -6.84 -18.35
C ILE A 15 -20.57 -8.33 -18.04
N LEU A 16 -20.74 -9.18 -19.07
CA LEU A 16 -20.93 -10.62 -18.88
C LEU A 16 -19.71 -11.27 -18.23
N SER A 17 -18.50 -10.92 -18.68
CA SER A 17 -17.25 -11.36 -18.07
C SER A 17 -17.14 -10.90 -16.61
N GLY A 18 -17.47 -9.63 -16.34
CA GLY A 18 -17.47 -9.07 -14.99
C GLY A 18 -18.45 -9.79 -14.05
N ILE A 19 -19.65 -10.14 -14.53
CA ILE A 19 -20.63 -10.91 -13.75
C ILE A 19 -20.10 -12.32 -13.46
N LYS A 20 -19.55 -13.00 -14.48
CA LYS A 20 -19.00 -14.35 -14.34
C LYS A 20 -17.85 -14.43 -13.34
N ASN A 21 -17.04 -13.39 -13.30
CA ASN A 21 -15.83 -13.32 -12.46
C ASN A 21 -16.04 -12.51 -11.16
N ARG A 22 -17.28 -12.13 -10.84
CA ARG A 22 -17.59 -11.23 -9.72
C ARG A 22 -16.98 -11.67 -8.39
N GLU A 23 -17.04 -12.95 -8.08
CA GLU A 23 -16.50 -13.49 -6.81
C GLU A 23 -14.98 -13.44 -6.78
N ILE A 24 -14.32 -13.72 -7.91
CA ILE A 24 -12.86 -13.64 -8.05
C ILE A 24 -12.40 -12.19 -7.94
N TYR A 25 -13.14 -11.25 -8.58
CA TYR A 25 -12.78 -9.83 -8.61
C TYR A 25 -13.10 -9.07 -7.33
N ALA A 26 -14.04 -9.58 -6.53
CA ALA A 26 -14.37 -9.05 -5.21
C ALA A 26 -13.54 -9.68 -4.07
N ALA A 27 -12.71 -10.68 -4.37
CA ALA A 27 -11.92 -11.36 -3.38
C ALA A 27 -10.85 -10.42 -2.80
N ARG A 28 -10.79 -10.36 -1.46
CA ARG A 28 -9.67 -9.76 -0.77
C ARG A 28 -8.56 -10.80 -0.62
N HIS A 29 -7.32 -10.35 -0.77
CA HIS A 29 -6.14 -11.19 -0.71
C HIS A 29 -5.44 -11.03 0.63
N LEU A 30 -4.90 -12.10 1.21
CA LEU A 30 -4.07 -12.00 2.40
C LEU A 30 -2.87 -11.07 2.12
N TRP A 31 -2.52 -10.25 3.10
CA TRP A 31 -1.45 -9.26 2.98
C TRP A 31 -0.15 -9.84 2.42
N TRP A 32 0.29 -10.99 2.92
CA TRP A 32 1.54 -11.61 2.46
C TRP A 32 1.50 -12.06 0.98
N LYS A 33 0.31 -12.42 0.45
CA LYS A 33 0.14 -12.74 -0.97
C LYS A 33 0.23 -11.48 -1.82
N ALA A 34 -0.43 -10.41 -1.38
CA ALA A 34 -0.38 -9.11 -2.02
C ALA A 34 1.05 -8.53 -1.99
N ARG A 35 1.74 -8.65 -0.85
CA ARG A 35 3.13 -8.23 -0.67
C ARG A 35 4.07 -8.95 -1.63
N LYS A 36 3.96 -10.26 -1.81
CA LYS A 36 4.77 -11.02 -2.79
C LYS A 36 4.58 -10.54 -4.23
N VAL A 37 3.40 -10.08 -4.60
CA VAL A 37 3.16 -9.48 -5.92
C VAL A 37 3.81 -8.11 -6.00
N ALA A 38 3.65 -7.27 -4.98
CA ALA A 38 4.27 -5.95 -4.92
C ALA A 38 5.81 -6.04 -4.94
N ASP A 39 6.41 -7.00 -4.24
CA ASP A 39 7.87 -7.22 -4.21
C ASP A 39 8.47 -7.61 -5.58
N ARG A 40 7.65 -8.07 -6.53
CA ARG A 40 8.09 -8.31 -7.91
C ARG A 40 7.95 -7.07 -8.79
N ILE A 41 6.96 -6.22 -8.49
CA ILE A 41 6.64 -5.04 -9.30
C ILE A 41 7.52 -3.85 -8.93
N LEU A 42 7.70 -3.58 -7.63
CA LEU A 42 8.44 -2.42 -7.14
C LEU A 42 9.88 -2.31 -7.69
N PRO A 43 10.70 -3.38 -7.68
CA PRO A 43 12.05 -3.31 -8.25
C PRO A 43 12.03 -2.98 -9.75
N GLY A 44 11.13 -3.60 -10.52
CA GLY A 44 11.04 -3.34 -11.95
C GLY A 44 10.60 -1.90 -12.27
N LEU A 45 9.74 -1.29 -11.46
CA LEU A 45 9.41 0.14 -11.57
C LEU A 45 10.61 1.00 -11.17
N GLN A 46 11.32 0.65 -10.09
CA GLN A 46 12.47 1.41 -9.60
C GLN A 46 13.65 1.42 -10.60
N ASP A 47 13.80 0.35 -11.36
CA ASP A 47 14.89 0.21 -12.35
C ASP A 47 14.65 1.01 -13.64
N LEU A 48 13.44 1.56 -13.84
CA LEU A 48 13.14 2.40 -15.01
C LEU A 48 13.89 3.75 -14.90
N PRO A 49 14.60 4.18 -15.95
CA PRO A 49 15.38 5.43 -15.93
C PRO A 49 14.53 6.69 -15.66
N GLN A 50 13.23 6.62 -15.97
CA GLN A 50 12.28 7.73 -15.79
C GLN A 50 11.77 7.83 -14.36
N VAL A 51 11.97 6.81 -13.53
CA VAL A 51 11.43 6.74 -12.17
C VAL A 51 12.41 7.34 -11.17
N GLU A 52 11.99 8.41 -10.51
CA GLU A 52 12.75 9.05 -9.44
C GLU A 52 12.46 8.41 -8.09
N ARG A 53 11.21 8.02 -7.86
CA ARG A 53 10.73 7.35 -6.63
C ARG A 53 9.57 6.43 -6.96
N VAL A 54 9.47 5.32 -6.22
CA VAL A 54 8.31 4.42 -6.27
C VAL A 54 7.98 3.90 -4.87
N GLU A 55 6.70 3.84 -4.54
CA GLU A 55 6.19 3.27 -3.29
C GLU A 55 4.89 2.51 -3.52
N ALA A 56 4.67 1.47 -2.72
CA ALA A 56 3.34 0.92 -2.55
C ALA A 56 2.54 1.81 -1.60
N ALA A 57 1.24 1.91 -1.83
CA ALA A 57 0.32 2.69 -1.02
C ALA A 57 -0.87 1.82 -0.54
N GLY A 58 -1.99 2.43 -0.24
CA GLY A 58 -3.24 1.77 0.11
C GLY A 58 -3.15 0.87 1.34
N SER A 59 -4.04 -0.11 1.38
CA SER A 59 -4.14 -1.06 2.49
C SER A 59 -2.92 -1.98 2.63
N LEU A 60 -2.17 -2.20 1.55
CA LEU A 60 -0.91 -2.94 1.61
C LEU A 60 0.12 -2.20 2.47
N ARG A 61 0.31 -0.91 2.24
CA ARG A 61 1.26 -0.08 2.99
C ARG A 61 0.85 0.08 4.46
N ARG A 62 -0.44 0.12 4.74
CA ARG A 62 -0.95 0.18 6.11
C ARG A 62 -0.86 -1.15 6.88
N GLY A 63 -0.42 -2.24 6.24
CA GLY A 63 -0.26 -3.53 6.89
C GLY A 63 -1.58 -4.23 7.23
N MET A 64 -2.69 -3.95 6.49
CA MET A 64 -3.97 -4.58 6.74
C MET A 64 -3.90 -6.09 6.48
N GLU A 65 -4.55 -6.90 7.32
CA GLU A 65 -4.57 -8.38 7.18
C GLU A 65 -4.96 -8.85 5.78
N THR A 66 -5.86 -8.11 5.12
CA THR A 66 -6.28 -8.36 3.76
C THR A 66 -6.22 -7.09 2.91
N VAL A 67 -5.89 -7.27 1.63
CA VAL A 67 -5.72 -6.22 0.63
C VAL A 67 -6.73 -6.45 -0.50
N GLY A 68 -7.45 -5.41 -0.92
CA GLY A 68 -8.42 -5.50 -2.03
C GLY A 68 -7.72 -5.35 -3.39
N ASP A 69 -6.83 -4.39 -3.47
CA ASP A 69 -6.06 -3.98 -4.64
C ASP A 69 -4.66 -3.53 -4.22
N LEU A 70 -3.77 -3.48 -5.19
CA LEU A 70 -2.42 -2.94 -5.02
C LEU A 70 -2.39 -1.52 -5.59
N ASP A 71 -1.99 -0.56 -4.77
CA ASP A 71 -1.76 0.81 -5.20
C ASP A 71 -0.26 1.08 -5.30
N PHE A 72 0.21 1.51 -6.48
CA PHE A 72 1.58 1.97 -6.69
C PHE A 72 1.60 3.44 -7.04
N LEU A 73 2.52 4.16 -6.45
CA LEU A 73 2.77 5.56 -6.72
C LEU A 73 4.20 5.75 -7.21
N VAL A 74 4.34 6.47 -8.30
CA VAL A 74 5.63 6.78 -8.93
C VAL A 74 5.79 8.28 -9.05
N ALA A 75 6.98 8.78 -8.77
CA ALA A 75 7.43 10.11 -9.15
C ALA A 75 8.17 10.02 -10.48
N SER A 76 7.69 10.72 -11.50
CA SER A 76 8.33 10.82 -12.81
C SER A 76 7.87 12.05 -13.56
N SER A 77 8.78 12.65 -14.33
CA SER A 77 8.48 13.71 -15.30
C SER A 77 8.09 13.17 -16.68
N ASP A 78 8.30 11.86 -16.94
CA ASP A 78 7.96 11.17 -18.18
C ASP A 78 7.14 9.89 -17.88
N PRO A 79 5.82 10.00 -17.71
CA PRO A 79 4.96 8.89 -17.31
C PRO A 79 4.75 7.83 -18.39
N GLY A 80 4.88 8.16 -19.68
CA GLY A 80 4.56 7.26 -20.78
C GLY A 80 5.26 5.90 -20.69
N PRO A 81 6.60 5.85 -20.67
CA PRO A 81 7.33 4.58 -20.55
C PRO A 81 7.01 3.80 -19.27
N VAL A 82 6.69 4.50 -18.17
CA VAL A 82 6.30 3.87 -16.89
C VAL A 82 4.95 3.18 -17.01
N MET A 83 3.96 3.86 -17.66
CA MET A 83 2.64 3.29 -17.92
C MET A 83 2.71 2.11 -18.88
N ASP A 84 3.53 2.23 -19.93
CA ASP A 84 3.72 1.16 -20.90
C ASP A 84 4.37 -0.07 -20.26
N TRP A 85 5.40 0.10 -19.45
CA TRP A 85 6.01 -0.98 -18.71
C TRP A 85 5.00 -1.69 -17.80
N PHE A 86 4.25 -0.92 -17.02
CA PHE A 86 3.27 -1.45 -16.07
C PHE A 86 2.15 -2.25 -16.74
N THR A 87 1.68 -1.82 -17.91
CA THR A 87 0.58 -2.49 -18.63
C THR A 87 1.03 -3.65 -19.51
N ASN A 88 2.35 -3.83 -19.69
CA ASN A 88 2.92 -4.94 -20.47
C ASN A 88 3.66 -5.97 -19.62
N MET A 89 3.52 -5.94 -18.28
CA MET A 89 4.13 -6.93 -17.39
C MET A 89 3.57 -8.34 -17.62
N ASP A 90 4.38 -9.36 -17.33
CA ASP A 90 3.95 -10.75 -17.35
C ASP A 90 2.87 -11.04 -16.28
N GLY A 91 1.93 -11.90 -16.62
CA GLY A 91 0.86 -12.36 -15.71
C GLY A 91 -0.34 -11.41 -15.64
N ILE A 92 -0.41 -10.39 -16.50
CA ILE A 92 -1.59 -9.54 -16.65
C ILE A 92 -2.64 -10.30 -17.46
N ALA A 93 -3.83 -10.50 -16.85
CA ALA A 93 -5.00 -11.06 -17.53
C ALA A 93 -5.80 -9.98 -18.29
N GLU A 94 -5.82 -8.75 -17.77
CA GLU A 94 -6.59 -7.64 -18.36
C GLU A 94 -5.96 -6.30 -18.01
N VAL A 95 -5.84 -5.39 -18.99
CA VAL A 95 -5.61 -3.97 -18.78
C VAL A 95 -6.98 -3.30 -18.69
N THR A 96 -7.38 -2.90 -17.47
CA THR A 96 -8.71 -2.34 -17.22
C THR A 96 -8.77 -0.83 -17.50
N ALA A 97 -7.64 -0.14 -17.37
CA ALA A 97 -7.47 1.25 -17.77
C ALA A 97 -6.01 1.53 -18.15
N HIS A 98 -5.82 2.38 -19.18
CA HIS A 98 -4.50 2.88 -19.59
C HIS A 98 -4.66 4.37 -19.92
N GLY A 99 -4.12 5.22 -19.07
CA GLY A 99 -4.15 6.69 -19.22
C GLY A 99 -2.77 7.29 -19.04
N ASP A 100 -2.66 8.59 -19.23
CA ASP A 100 -1.38 9.31 -19.22
C ASP A 100 -0.68 9.28 -17.83
N THR A 101 -1.47 9.33 -16.75
CA THR A 101 -0.95 9.37 -15.37
C THR A 101 -1.56 8.32 -14.45
N LYS A 102 -2.49 7.51 -14.95
CA LYS A 102 -3.08 6.38 -14.22
C LYS A 102 -3.31 5.21 -15.15
N SER A 103 -2.86 4.03 -14.75
CA SER A 103 -3.20 2.75 -15.37
C SER A 103 -3.67 1.75 -14.34
N SER A 104 -4.50 0.81 -14.76
CA SER A 104 -5.05 -0.25 -13.92
C SER A 104 -4.97 -1.57 -14.67
N VAL A 105 -4.49 -2.58 -13.97
CA VAL A 105 -4.36 -3.94 -14.52
C VAL A 105 -4.99 -4.95 -13.57
N ARG A 106 -5.32 -6.11 -14.10
CA ARG A 106 -5.77 -7.26 -13.34
C ARG A 106 -4.88 -8.46 -13.65
N PHE A 107 -4.33 -9.06 -12.62
CA PHE A 107 -3.51 -10.26 -12.75
C PHE A 107 -4.36 -11.53 -12.88
N GLU A 108 -3.74 -12.57 -13.39
CA GLU A 108 -4.26 -13.94 -13.26
C GLU A 108 -4.48 -14.23 -11.76
N GLY A 109 -5.66 -14.75 -11.40
CA GLY A 109 -6.05 -14.88 -9.98
C GLY A 109 -6.84 -13.71 -9.41
N GLY A 110 -7.11 -12.66 -10.20
CA GLY A 110 -8.11 -11.62 -9.92
C GLY A 110 -7.60 -10.40 -9.17
N MET A 111 -6.36 -10.41 -8.67
CA MET A 111 -5.80 -9.24 -7.97
C MET A 111 -5.69 -8.06 -8.92
N GLN A 112 -6.23 -6.92 -8.52
CA GLN A 112 -6.11 -5.67 -9.26
C GLN A 112 -4.88 -4.89 -8.78
N ALA A 113 -4.24 -4.17 -9.68
CA ALA A 113 -3.21 -3.20 -9.34
C ALA A 113 -3.44 -1.90 -10.11
N ASP A 114 -3.29 -0.80 -9.40
CA ASP A 114 -3.38 0.56 -9.89
C ASP A 114 -2.01 1.22 -9.79
N LEU A 115 -1.57 1.85 -10.87
CA LEU A 115 -0.37 2.68 -10.90
C LEU A 115 -0.77 4.14 -11.13
N ARG A 116 -0.19 5.03 -10.33
CA ARG A 116 -0.28 6.47 -10.54
C ARG A 116 1.12 7.07 -10.66
N VAL A 117 1.27 7.98 -11.61
CA VAL A 117 2.49 8.79 -11.78
C VAL A 117 2.17 10.24 -11.48
N VAL A 118 3.00 10.85 -10.66
CA VAL A 118 2.89 12.25 -10.24
C VAL A 118 4.25 12.95 -10.39
N PRO A 119 4.28 14.28 -10.50
CA PRO A 119 5.50 15.08 -10.38
C PRO A 119 6.16 14.90 -9.01
N SER A 120 7.49 14.99 -8.93
CA SER A 120 8.27 14.75 -7.71
C SER A 120 7.87 15.63 -6.54
N GLU A 121 7.50 16.89 -6.80
CA GLU A 121 7.05 17.85 -5.79
C GLU A 121 5.69 17.47 -5.15
N GLN A 122 4.89 16.63 -5.82
CA GLN A 122 3.60 16.18 -5.33
C GLN A 122 3.68 14.80 -4.66
N PHE A 123 4.79 14.10 -4.79
CA PHE A 123 4.91 12.69 -4.43
C PHE A 123 4.48 12.38 -3.00
N PHE A 124 4.93 13.13 -2.00
CA PHE A 124 4.62 12.85 -0.60
C PHE A 124 3.18 13.18 -0.22
N PHE A 125 2.58 14.19 -0.85
CA PHE A 125 1.15 14.48 -0.69
C PHE A 125 0.28 13.40 -1.30
N ALA A 126 0.63 12.94 -2.51
CA ALA A 126 -0.03 11.82 -3.17
C ALA A 126 0.17 10.52 -2.38
N LEU A 127 1.38 10.24 -1.87
CA LEU A 127 1.67 9.07 -1.05
C LEU A 127 0.82 9.05 0.22
N HIS A 128 0.74 10.19 0.93
CA HIS A 128 -0.15 10.33 2.09
C HIS A 128 -1.60 10.05 1.71
N HIS A 129 -2.09 10.69 0.64
CA HIS A 129 -3.47 10.57 0.19
C HIS A 129 -3.82 9.12 -0.19
N PHE A 130 -3.01 8.46 -1.05
CA PHE A 130 -3.26 7.10 -1.53
C PHE A 130 -2.94 6.02 -0.50
N THR A 131 -2.10 6.31 0.49
CA THR A 131 -1.93 5.42 1.65
C THR A 131 -3.24 5.33 2.42
N GLY A 132 -3.98 6.43 2.61
CA GLY A 132 -5.23 6.47 3.35
C GLY A 132 -5.01 6.29 4.87
N SER A 133 -5.99 5.75 5.61
CA SER A 133 -7.31 5.29 5.10
C SER A 133 -8.18 6.48 4.65
N LYS A 134 -9.38 6.18 4.14
CA LYS A 134 -10.35 7.22 3.83
C LYS A 134 -10.68 8.06 5.06
N ASP A 135 -10.89 7.41 6.19
CA ASP A 135 -11.28 8.08 7.44
C ASP A 135 -10.12 8.90 8.00
N HIS A 136 -8.88 8.38 7.94
CA HIS A 136 -7.67 9.15 8.24
C HIS A 136 -7.58 10.41 7.38
N ASN A 137 -7.72 10.29 6.06
CA ASN A 137 -7.68 11.42 5.15
C ASN A 137 -8.76 12.48 5.44
N VAL A 138 -9.95 12.06 5.84
CA VAL A 138 -11.01 12.99 6.27
C VAL A 138 -10.57 13.78 7.50
N ARG A 139 -10.01 13.11 8.52
CA ARG A 139 -9.48 13.75 9.74
C ARG A 139 -8.35 14.72 9.45
N MET A 140 -7.39 14.30 8.62
CA MET A 140 -6.26 15.16 8.21
C MET A 140 -6.73 16.42 7.47
N ARG A 141 -7.71 16.29 6.56
CA ARG A 141 -8.31 17.44 5.88
C ARG A 141 -9.06 18.36 6.85
N GLN A 142 -9.80 17.81 7.81
CA GLN A 142 -10.48 18.60 8.85
C GLN A 142 -9.46 19.37 9.70
N LYS A 143 -8.34 18.73 10.08
CA LYS A 143 -7.24 19.40 10.78
C LYS A 143 -6.64 20.53 9.95
N ALA A 144 -6.35 20.29 8.66
CA ALA A 144 -5.84 21.33 7.76
C ALA A 144 -6.81 22.52 7.68
N LEU A 145 -8.12 22.27 7.48
CA LEU A 145 -9.16 23.30 7.42
C LEU A 145 -9.23 24.12 8.71
N SER A 146 -9.09 23.48 9.88
CA SER A 146 -9.06 24.19 11.18
C SER A 146 -7.89 25.18 11.32
N LEU A 147 -6.83 24.99 10.52
CA LEU A 147 -5.65 25.85 10.45
C LEU A 147 -5.73 26.82 9.24
N GLY A 148 -6.86 26.90 8.54
CA GLY A 148 -7.04 27.70 7.33
C GLY A 148 -6.26 27.19 6.12
N MET A 149 -6.01 25.87 6.06
CA MET A 149 -5.29 25.21 4.99
C MET A 149 -6.15 24.14 4.30
N SER A 150 -5.86 23.82 3.05
CA SER A 150 -6.48 22.77 2.27
C SER A 150 -5.44 21.72 1.91
N LEU A 151 -5.70 20.47 2.33
CA LEU A 151 -4.86 19.29 2.05
C LEU A 151 -5.51 18.44 0.95
N SER A 152 -4.72 18.12 -0.08
CA SER A 152 -5.10 17.23 -1.17
C SER A 152 -3.92 16.37 -1.61
N GLU A 153 -4.12 15.49 -2.59
CA GLU A 153 -3.05 14.72 -3.24
C GLU A 153 -2.05 15.60 -4.00
N TRP A 154 -2.40 16.86 -4.25
CA TRP A 154 -1.58 17.82 -5.01
C TRP A 154 -0.74 18.73 -4.10
N GLY A 155 -1.03 18.76 -2.80
CA GLY A 155 -0.32 19.64 -1.88
C GLY A 155 -1.14 20.07 -0.66
N LEU A 156 -0.46 20.84 0.19
CA LEU A 156 -1.04 21.55 1.34
C LEU A 156 -0.89 23.05 1.10
N ARG A 157 -2.02 23.76 0.99
CA ARG A 157 -2.08 25.18 0.59
C ARG A 157 -3.02 25.96 1.49
N PRO A 158 -2.84 27.30 1.65
CA PRO A 158 -3.83 28.14 2.29
C PRO A 158 -5.20 28.03 1.63
N GLU A 159 -6.28 27.96 2.41
CA GLU A 159 -7.64 27.79 1.91
C GLU A 159 -8.11 28.99 1.05
N GLU A 160 -7.60 30.20 1.33
CA GLU A 160 -7.97 31.43 0.63
C GLU A 160 -7.15 31.73 -0.64
N GLU A 161 -6.36 30.79 -1.13
CA GLU A 161 -5.62 30.96 -2.40
C GLU A 161 -6.51 31.08 -3.65
N LYS A 162 -7.83 31.16 -3.48
CA LYS A 162 -8.75 31.68 -4.51
C LYS A 162 -8.56 33.19 -4.73
N ASP A 163 -7.89 33.88 -3.80
CA ASP A 163 -7.49 35.27 -3.92
C ASP A 163 -5.96 35.33 -4.05
N SER A 164 -5.49 35.59 -5.26
CA SER A 164 -4.07 35.63 -5.65
C SER A 164 -3.23 36.71 -4.95
N SER A 165 -3.77 37.41 -3.95
CA SER A 165 -3.12 38.46 -3.19
C SER A 165 -2.38 37.99 -1.94
N ARG A 166 -2.55 36.74 -1.47
CA ARG A 166 -1.85 36.19 -0.28
C ARG A 166 -0.62 35.36 -0.68
N LYS A 167 0.53 35.83 -0.24
CA LYS A 167 1.88 35.30 -0.52
C LYS A 167 2.31 34.13 0.36
N ALA A 168 1.41 33.30 0.90
CA ALA A 168 1.81 32.06 1.54
C ALA A 168 1.90 30.99 0.44
N GLY A 169 3.12 30.62 0.07
CA GLY A 169 3.36 29.54 -0.90
C GLY A 169 2.84 28.18 -0.41
N PRO A 170 2.71 27.19 -1.30
CA PRO A 170 2.40 25.84 -0.92
C PRO A 170 3.49 25.32 0.04
N VAL A 171 3.10 24.43 0.96
CA VAL A 171 4.05 23.72 1.80
C VAL A 171 4.87 22.80 0.92
N GLU A 172 6.20 22.91 0.95
CA GLU A 172 7.09 21.93 0.33
C GLU A 172 7.24 20.73 1.26
N ALA A 173 7.13 19.52 0.72
CA ALA A 173 7.32 18.28 1.46
C ALA A 173 8.40 17.43 0.82
N HIS A 174 9.43 17.09 1.60
CA HIS A 174 10.50 16.17 1.25
C HIS A 174 10.32 14.80 1.89
N SER A 175 9.30 14.68 2.76
CA SER A 175 8.83 13.47 3.42
C SER A 175 7.35 13.62 3.79
N GLU A 176 6.66 12.51 4.09
CA GLU A 176 5.30 12.62 4.65
C GLU A 176 5.32 13.33 6.02
N LYS A 177 6.42 13.20 6.79
CA LYS A 177 6.55 13.85 8.08
C LYS A 177 6.36 15.36 7.98
N ASP A 178 6.82 15.99 6.91
CA ASP A 178 6.71 17.44 6.72
C ASP A 178 5.24 17.89 6.63
N ILE A 179 4.35 17.02 6.13
CA ILE A 179 2.90 17.26 6.08
C ILE A 179 2.33 17.30 7.50
N PHE A 180 2.73 16.34 8.34
CA PHE A 180 2.29 16.30 9.75
C PHE A 180 2.86 17.46 10.55
N ASP A 181 4.14 17.76 10.40
CA ASP A 181 4.80 18.91 11.05
C ASP A 181 4.11 20.23 10.69
N ALA A 182 3.77 20.43 9.42
CA ALA A 182 3.06 21.63 8.95
C ALA A 182 1.66 21.79 9.57
N LEU A 183 1.05 20.67 10.00
CA LEU A 183 -0.25 20.66 10.68
C LEU A 183 -0.13 20.62 12.21
N GLY A 184 1.11 20.67 12.75
CA GLY A 184 1.37 20.59 14.19
C GLY A 184 1.06 19.23 14.80
N LEU A 185 1.28 18.16 14.04
CA LEU A 185 1.01 16.78 14.42
C LEU A 185 2.30 15.97 14.53
N GLN A 186 2.36 15.04 15.48
CA GLN A 186 3.31 13.94 15.43
C GLN A 186 3.08 13.12 14.15
N TYR A 187 4.16 12.62 13.52
CA TYR A 187 4.03 11.74 12.36
C TYR A 187 3.26 10.46 12.72
N VAL A 188 2.19 10.21 11.99
CA VAL A 188 1.38 8.99 12.14
C VAL A 188 1.90 7.93 11.18
N PRO A 189 2.48 6.82 11.66
CA PRO A 189 2.89 5.71 10.81
C PRO A 189 1.70 5.14 10.01
N PRO A 190 1.91 4.64 8.78
CA PRO A 190 0.83 4.08 7.96
C PRO A 190 -0.04 3.05 8.68
N ALA A 191 0.55 2.18 9.49
CA ALA A 191 -0.16 1.14 10.24
C ALA A 191 -1.21 1.67 11.24
N LEU A 192 -1.12 2.94 11.65
CA LEU A 192 -2.07 3.57 12.57
C LEU A 192 -3.16 4.39 11.84
N ARG A 193 -3.09 4.56 10.52
CA ARG A 193 -3.96 5.48 9.76
C ARG A 193 -5.33 4.88 9.44
N GLU A 194 -6.10 4.47 10.46
CA GLU A 194 -7.43 3.86 10.28
C GLU A 194 -8.60 4.74 10.76
N GLY A 195 -8.33 5.98 11.19
CA GLY A 195 -9.37 6.91 11.66
C GLY A 195 -9.90 6.56 13.06
N MET A 196 -9.08 5.90 13.88
CA MET A 196 -9.43 5.41 15.22
C MET A 196 -8.96 6.33 16.36
N GLY A 197 -8.73 7.62 16.06
CA GLY A 197 -8.28 8.62 17.05
C GLY A 197 -6.78 8.93 16.99
N GLU A 198 -6.07 8.40 15.98
CA GLU A 198 -4.63 8.60 15.81
C GLU A 198 -4.27 10.07 15.51
N VAL A 199 -5.15 10.84 14.87
CA VAL A 199 -4.90 12.26 14.57
C VAL A 199 -4.98 13.08 15.86
N GLU A 200 -5.96 12.80 16.72
CA GLU A 200 -6.12 13.42 18.02
C GLU A 200 -4.98 13.03 19.01
N ALA A 201 -4.50 11.79 18.93
CA ALA A 201 -3.32 11.34 19.68
C ALA A 201 -2.03 12.02 19.18
N ALA A 202 -1.88 12.13 17.85
CA ALA A 202 -0.74 12.83 17.24
C ALA A 202 -0.67 14.31 17.62
N GLU A 203 -1.81 14.97 17.77
CA GLU A 203 -1.89 16.37 18.23
C GLU A 203 -1.37 16.55 19.65
N LYS A 204 -1.48 15.52 20.49
CA LYS A 204 -1.03 15.53 21.90
C LYS A 204 0.36 14.90 22.09
N ASN A 205 0.96 14.35 21.04
CA ASN A 205 2.17 13.51 21.09
C ASN A 205 1.98 12.25 21.95
N GLU A 206 0.82 11.62 21.84
CA GLU A 206 0.41 10.40 22.58
C GLU A 206 0.27 9.17 21.67
N LEU A 207 0.88 9.17 20.48
CA LEU A 207 0.89 7.97 19.63
C LEU A 207 1.65 6.84 20.33
N PRO A 208 1.15 5.58 20.21
CA PRO A 208 1.88 4.44 20.73
C PRO A 208 3.19 4.24 19.96
N GLU A 209 4.21 3.78 20.66
CA GLU A 209 5.41 3.25 20.03
C GLU A 209 5.10 1.89 19.40
N LEU A 210 5.33 1.76 18.09
CA LEU A 210 5.09 0.52 17.38
C LEU A 210 6.31 -0.39 17.50
N LEU A 211 6.06 -1.70 17.59
CA LEU A 211 7.10 -2.70 17.49
C LEU A 211 7.72 -2.68 16.09
N GLU A 212 9.03 -2.66 16.05
CA GLU A 212 9.82 -2.82 14.83
C GLU A 212 10.40 -4.22 14.74
N TYR A 213 10.89 -4.59 13.56
CA TYR A 213 11.48 -5.90 13.35
C TYR A 213 12.72 -6.14 14.22
N SER A 214 13.47 -5.08 14.50
CA SER A 214 14.63 -5.06 15.40
C SER A 214 14.31 -5.36 16.86
N ASP A 215 13.04 -5.19 17.28
CA ASP A 215 12.59 -5.47 18.64
C ASP A 215 12.30 -6.96 18.88
N LEU A 216 12.28 -7.76 17.79
CA LEU A 216 12.01 -9.19 17.87
C LEU A 216 13.25 -9.95 18.30
N MET A 217 13.27 -10.41 19.55
CA MET A 217 14.38 -11.16 20.15
C MET A 217 14.29 -12.66 19.91
N GLY A 218 13.18 -13.16 19.39
CA GLY A 218 12.99 -14.58 19.11
C GLY A 218 11.52 -14.98 18.96
N CYS A 219 11.26 -16.25 18.81
CA CYS A 219 9.91 -16.79 18.74
C CYS A 219 9.75 -18.14 19.40
N PHE A 220 8.51 -18.46 19.76
CA PHE A 220 8.11 -19.75 20.35
C PHE A 220 7.16 -20.50 19.42
N HIS A 221 6.92 -21.76 19.76
CA HIS A 221 5.96 -22.63 19.09
C HIS A 221 6.38 -22.95 17.64
N ASN A 222 7.66 -23.26 17.46
CA ASN A 222 8.19 -23.70 16.18
C ASN A 222 8.30 -25.23 16.14
N HIS A 223 7.90 -25.82 15.03
CA HIS A 223 7.95 -27.25 14.78
C HIS A 223 9.04 -27.58 13.77
N THR A 224 9.75 -28.67 13.99
CA THR A 224 10.78 -29.18 13.06
C THR A 224 10.34 -30.50 12.43
N THR A 225 11.16 -31.04 11.53
CA THR A 225 10.97 -32.37 10.94
C THR A 225 10.98 -33.54 11.99
N ALA A 226 11.26 -33.23 13.24
CA ALA A 226 11.10 -34.19 14.32
C ALA A 226 9.63 -34.39 14.76
N SER A 227 8.71 -33.56 14.29
CA SER A 227 7.26 -33.78 14.36
C SER A 227 6.63 -33.43 13.00
N ASP A 228 5.84 -32.36 12.88
CA ASP A 228 5.10 -31.97 11.69
C ASP A 228 5.64 -30.70 10.98
N GLY A 229 6.80 -30.22 11.43
CA GLY A 229 7.50 -29.12 10.78
C GLY A 229 8.14 -29.50 9.44
N ARG A 230 8.51 -28.52 8.67
CA ARG A 230 9.08 -28.71 7.31
C ARG A 230 10.60 -28.61 7.27
N ASN A 231 11.20 -27.92 8.25
CA ASN A 231 12.63 -27.67 8.32
C ASN A 231 13.26 -28.44 9.49
N THR A 232 14.54 -28.75 9.33
CA THR A 232 15.33 -29.35 10.40
C THR A 232 15.62 -28.33 11.51
N LEU A 233 16.03 -28.82 12.68
CA LEU A 233 16.45 -27.94 13.78
C LEU A 233 17.64 -27.06 13.35
N ASP A 234 18.61 -27.63 12.63
CA ASP A 234 19.80 -26.90 12.17
C ASP A 234 19.44 -25.77 11.21
N GLU A 235 18.53 -26.02 10.26
CA GLU A 235 18.05 -24.97 9.35
C GLU A 235 17.32 -23.85 10.09
N MET A 236 16.49 -24.19 11.08
CA MET A 236 15.74 -23.20 11.84
C MET A 236 16.62 -22.38 12.77
N THR A 237 17.64 -23.01 13.40
CA THR A 237 18.61 -22.28 14.22
C THR A 237 19.51 -21.38 13.39
N ALA A 238 19.95 -21.83 12.21
CA ALA A 238 20.71 -20.99 11.29
C ALA A 238 19.91 -19.74 10.83
N GLU A 239 18.61 -19.89 10.57
CA GLU A 239 17.74 -18.77 10.22
C GLU A 239 17.53 -17.82 11.42
N ALA A 240 17.38 -18.35 12.64
CA ALA A 240 17.26 -17.54 13.85
C ALA A 240 18.55 -16.72 14.10
N ASP A 241 19.72 -17.33 13.94
CA ASP A 241 21.02 -16.65 14.04
C ASP A 241 21.18 -15.57 12.95
N ALA A 242 20.78 -15.85 11.71
CA ALA A 242 20.83 -14.91 10.61
C ALA A 242 19.92 -13.68 10.83
N ARG A 243 18.84 -13.85 11.62
CA ARG A 243 17.93 -12.75 12.04
C ARG A 243 18.42 -12.00 13.28
N GLY A 244 19.48 -12.46 13.92
CA GLY A 244 19.99 -11.91 15.18
C GLY A 244 19.08 -12.19 16.38
N TRP A 245 18.28 -13.28 16.33
CA TRP A 245 17.42 -13.65 17.44
C TRP A 245 18.23 -14.28 18.58
N GLU A 246 17.84 -13.96 19.81
CA GLU A 246 18.50 -14.46 21.03
C GLU A 246 18.03 -15.86 21.42
N TYR A 247 16.81 -16.23 20.99
CA TYR A 247 16.22 -17.54 21.29
C TYR A 247 15.28 -18.06 20.22
N LEU A 248 15.15 -19.39 20.16
CA LEU A 248 14.17 -20.10 19.33
C LEU A 248 13.51 -21.19 20.18
N GLY A 249 12.21 -21.01 20.48
CA GLY A 249 11.43 -21.98 21.24
C GLY A 249 10.88 -23.08 20.34
N ILE A 250 11.38 -24.32 20.49
CA ILE A 250 10.93 -25.48 19.73
C ILE A 250 9.83 -26.19 20.50
N ALA A 251 8.76 -26.56 19.82
CA ALA A 251 7.67 -27.39 20.34
C ALA A 251 7.51 -28.64 19.48
N TYR A 252 7.28 -29.77 20.13
CA TYR A 252 6.99 -31.02 19.45
C TYR A 252 5.61 -31.53 19.88
N HIS A 253 4.90 -32.13 18.96
CA HIS A 253 3.74 -32.92 19.30
C HIS A 253 4.14 -34.20 20.01
N SER A 254 3.33 -34.61 20.97
CA SER A 254 3.50 -35.89 21.61
C SER A 254 3.39 -37.04 20.62
N LYS A 255 4.17 -38.11 20.79
CA LYS A 255 4.08 -39.33 19.95
C LYS A 255 2.69 -39.95 19.89
N SER A 256 1.80 -39.62 20.83
CA SER A 256 0.41 -40.05 20.84
C SER A 256 -0.51 -39.15 20.02
N SER A 257 0.01 -38.02 19.53
CA SER A 257 -0.75 -37.09 18.69
C SER A 257 -0.69 -37.51 17.22
N PHE A 258 -1.79 -37.38 16.51
CA PHE A 258 -1.87 -37.66 15.08
C PHE A 258 -0.90 -36.79 14.24
N GLN A 259 -0.62 -35.56 14.70
CA GLN A 259 0.31 -34.65 14.06
C GLN A 259 1.79 -34.98 14.23
N ALA A 260 2.13 -35.98 15.08
CA ALA A 260 3.52 -36.34 15.36
C ALA A 260 4.06 -37.47 14.47
N ASN A 261 3.24 -37.96 13.50
CA ASN A 261 3.58 -39.09 12.63
C ASN A 261 3.49 -38.74 11.17
#